data_becf262add13d74d48d47c7505750c47
#
_entry.id   becf262add13d74d48d47c7505750c47
#
_cell.length_a   1.000
_cell.length_b   1.000
_cell.length_c   1.000
_cell.angle_alpha   90.00
_cell.angle_beta   90.00
_cell.angle_gamma   90.00
#
_symmetry.space_group_name_H-M   'P 1'
#
loop_
_entity.id
_entity.type
_entity.pdbx_description
1 polymer ?
#
loop_
_entity_poly.entity_id
_entity_poly.type
_entity_poly.pdbx_seq_one_letter_code
_entity_poly.pdbx_strand_id
1 'polypeptide(L)'
;MISLYALKYYRVTIYFSFRFSLGRLDMITFDYYRIFYFVAKYKSFTKAAEVLQNSQPNISRCMGNLEQELECKLFMRSNRGIILTPEGKKLYKHVSIAYKHLTLGEEELHQDKTFEKGIITIGVSENALRLFLLDKLEIFHEQFPNIRIRIFNHSTPEAIRAMRANL
;
A
#
# COMPACT_ATOMS: atom_id res chain seq x y z
N MET A 1 20.59 -16.26 -41.96
CA MET A 1 19.20 -16.67 -42.22
C MET A 1 18.67 -17.28 -40.94
N ILE A 2 18.19 -16.44 -40.03
CA ILE A 2 17.66 -16.88 -38.73
C ILE A 2 16.22 -17.30 -39.00
N SER A 3 15.94 -18.58 -38.73
CA SER A 3 14.74 -19.31 -39.08
C SER A 3 13.47 -18.63 -38.55
N LEU A 4 12.50 -18.42 -39.44
CA LEU A 4 11.11 -17.97 -39.13
C LEU A 4 10.41 -18.81 -38.04
N TYR A 5 10.93 -19.99 -37.73
CA TYR A 5 10.44 -20.88 -36.66
C TYR A 5 10.74 -20.36 -35.25
N ALA A 6 11.87 -19.68 -35.03
CA ALA A 6 12.24 -19.14 -33.73
C ALA A 6 11.32 -17.99 -33.30
N LEU A 7 10.93 -17.13 -34.24
CA LEU A 7 10.00 -16.02 -33.97
C LEU A 7 8.58 -16.47 -33.63
N LYS A 8 8.14 -17.59 -34.17
CA LYS A 8 6.82 -18.14 -33.87
C LYS A 8 6.75 -18.75 -32.45
N TYR A 9 7.84 -19.38 -32.00
CA TYR A 9 7.93 -19.97 -30.65
C TYR A 9 8.04 -18.90 -29.56
N TYR A 10 8.83 -17.84 -29.77
CA TYR A 10 8.92 -16.73 -28.83
C TYR A 10 7.61 -15.96 -28.68
N ARG A 11 6.89 -15.78 -29.80
CA ARG A 11 5.60 -15.09 -29.77
C ARG A 11 4.50 -15.88 -29.05
N VAL A 12 4.50 -17.21 -29.18
CA VAL A 12 3.56 -18.09 -28.47
C VAL A 12 3.89 -18.16 -26.97
N THR A 13 5.17 -18.20 -26.60
CA THR A 13 5.58 -18.25 -25.18
C THR A 13 5.30 -16.95 -24.46
N ILE A 14 5.53 -15.78 -25.11
CA ILE A 14 5.18 -14.48 -24.53
C ILE A 14 3.66 -14.30 -24.40
N TYR A 15 2.88 -14.73 -25.41
CA TYR A 15 1.41 -14.68 -25.33
C TYR A 15 0.85 -15.63 -24.26
N PHE A 16 1.46 -16.80 -24.08
CA PHE A 16 1.00 -17.77 -23.08
C PHE A 16 1.34 -17.30 -21.65
N SER A 17 2.55 -16.76 -21.43
CA SER A 17 2.94 -16.18 -20.15
C SER A 17 2.13 -14.92 -19.80
N PHE A 18 1.84 -14.06 -20.77
CA PHE A 18 1.04 -12.85 -20.56
C PHE A 18 -0.45 -13.16 -20.31
N ARG A 19 -1.01 -14.16 -21.01
CA ARG A 19 -2.40 -14.60 -20.81
C ARG A 19 -2.58 -15.33 -19.49
N PHE A 20 -1.57 -16.09 -19.02
CA PHE A 20 -1.63 -16.75 -17.72
C PHE A 20 -1.51 -15.72 -16.56
N SER A 21 -0.75 -14.65 -16.74
CA SER A 21 -0.64 -13.57 -15.76
C SER A 21 -1.90 -12.69 -15.70
N LEU A 22 -2.53 -12.36 -16.86
CA LEU A 22 -3.80 -11.63 -16.87
C LEU A 22 -4.97 -12.46 -16.34
N GLY A 23 -5.05 -13.74 -16.68
CA GLY A 23 -6.13 -14.62 -16.20
C GLY A 23 -6.14 -14.82 -14.69
N ARG A 24 -4.97 -14.70 -14.02
CA ARG A 24 -4.89 -14.73 -12.54
C ARG A 24 -5.36 -13.43 -11.89
N LEU A 25 -5.19 -12.29 -12.54
CA LEU A 25 -5.66 -11.00 -12.02
C LEU A 25 -7.18 -10.85 -12.08
N ASP A 26 -7.83 -11.53 -13.03
CA ASP A 26 -9.29 -11.48 -13.19
C ASP A 26 -10.05 -12.31 -12.13
N MET A 27 -9.38 -13.23 -11.42
CA MET A 27 -10.00 -14.10 -10.42
C MET A 27 -9.92 -13.55 -8.99
N ILE A 28 -8.90 -12.74 -8.69
CA ILE A 28 -8.72 -12.15 -7.35
C ILE A 28 -9.34 -10.76 -7.35
N THR A 29 -10.45 -10.58 -6.64
CA THR A 29 -11.05 -9.26 -6.49
C THR A 29 -10.14 -8.34 -5.66
N PHE A 30 -10.07 -7.06 -6.02
CA PHE A 30 -9.31 -6.07 -5.26
C PHE A 30 -9.71 -6.00 -3.77
N ASP A 31 -10.94 -6.36 -3.48
CA ASP A 31 -11.48 -6.41 -2.11
C ASP A 31 -10.73 -7.41 -1.22
N TYR A 32 -10.23 -8.54 -1.77
CA TYR A 32 -9.42 -9.49 -1.00
C TYR A 32 -8.09 -8.88 -0.55
N TYR A 33 -7.45 -8.05 -1.37
CA TYR A 33 -6.24 -7.34 -0.99
C TYR A 33 -6.51 -6.25 0.04
N ARG A 34 -7.65 -5.57 -0.03
CA ARG A 34 -8.10 -4.62 0.99
C ARG A 34 -8.31 -5.32 2.34
N ILE A 35 -9.02 -6.43 2.35
CA ILE A 35 -9.22 -7.25 3.55
C ILE A 35 -7.89 -7.74 4.10
N PHE A 36 -7.00 -8.27 3.25
CA PHE A 36 -5.66 -8.70 3.63
C PHE A 36 -4.86 -7.58 4.31
N TYR A 37 -4.90 -6.38 3.77
CA TYR A 37 -4.23 -5.22 4.36
C TYR A 37 -4.68 -4.97 5.80
N PHE A 38 -5.98 -4.96 6.05
CA PHE A 38 -6.52 -4.70 7.39
C PHE A 38 -6.24 -5.85 8.37
N VAL A 39 -6.36 -7.10 7.93
CA VAL A 39 -6.03 -8.27 8.76
C VAL A 39 -4.53 -8.25 9.15
N ALA A 40 -3.66 -7.94 8.21
CA ALA A 40 -2.23 -7.83 8.44
C ALA A 40 -1.87 -6.66 9.37
N LYS A 41 -2.51 -5.50 9.17
CA LYS A 41 -2.31 -4.28 9.96
C LYS A 41 -2.70 -4.47 11.42
N TYR A 42 -3.86 -5.06 11.67
CA TYR A 42 -4.38 -5.25 13.02
C TYR A 42 -3.94 -6.57 13.67
N LYS A 43 -3.33 -7.48 12.91
CA LYS A 43 -2.95 -8.83 13.36
C LYS A 43 -4.12 -9.59 14.00
N SER A 44 -5.34 -9.34 13.54
CA SER A 44 -6.59 -9.87 14.08
C SER A 44 -7.68 -9.88 13.02
N PHE A 45 -8.30 -11.03 12.79
CA PHE A 45 -9.47 -11.19 11.92
C PHE A 45 -10.68 -10.45 12.48
N THR A 46 -10.91 -10.54 13.79
CA THR A 46 -12.03 -9.88 14.48
C THR A 46 -11.92 -8.37 14.35
N LYS A 47 -10.74 -7.80 14.65
CA LYS A 47 -10.54 -6.36 14.59
C LYS A 47 -10.63 -5.82 13.15
N ALA A 48 -10.16 -6.58 12.18
CA ALA A 48 -10.34 -6.24 10.76
C ALA A 48 -11.81 -6.27 10.36
N ALA A 49 -12.57 -7.26 10.83
CA ALA A 49 -14.01 -7.36 10.59
C ALA A 49 -14.78 -6.14 11.15
N GLU A 50 -14.49 -5.73 12.37
CA GLU A 50 -15.07 -4.54 13.00
C GLU A 50 -14.80 -3.28 12.16
N VAL A 51 -13.55 -3.03 11.77
CA VAL A 51 -13.15 -1.84 10.99
C VAL A 51 -13.77 -1.85 9.60
N LEU A 52 -13.89 -3.02 8.98
CA LEU A 52 -14.47 -3.17 7.64
C LEU A 52 -16.01 -3.30 7.66
N GLN A 53 -16.63 -3.21 8.84
CA GLN A 53 -18.08 -3.40 9.03
C GLN A 53 -18.57 -4.72 8.40
N ASN A 54 -17.82 -5.79 8.63
CA ASN A 54 -18.05 -7.09 8.06
C ASN A 54 -18.05 -8.18 9.15
N SER A 55 -18.52 -9.40 8.84
CA SER A 55 -18.46 -10.51 9.77
C SER A 55 -17.09 -11.20 9.75
N GLN A 56 -16.59 -11.62 10.91
CA GLN A 56 -15.32 -12.34 11.01
C GLN A 56 -15.29 -13.64 10.17
N PRO A 57 -16.36 -14.46 10.08
CA PRO A 57 -16.40 -15.62 9.19
C PRO A 57 -16.21 -15.25 7.70
N ASN A 58 -16.79 -14.12 7.26
CA ASN A 58 -16.63 -13.67 5.88
C ASN A 58 -15.17 -13.22 5.62
N ILE A 59 -14.58 -12.44 6.53
CA ILE A 59 -13.16 -12.05 6.44
C ILE A 59 -12.25 -13.29 6.37
N SER A 60 -12.53 -14.30 7.21
CA SER A 60 -11.76 -15.55 7.22
C SER A 60 -11.88 -16.32 5.90
N ARG A 61 -13.10 -16.40 5.35
CA ARG A 61 -13.35 -17.02 4.04
C ARG A 61 -12.61 -16.28 2.91
N CYS A 62 -12.69 -14.95 2.87
CA CYS A 62 -11.99 -14.15 1.86
C CYS A 62 -10.48 -14.37 1.91
N MET A 63 -9.89 -14.48 3.11
CA MET A 63 -8.47 -14.76 3.24
C MET A 63 -8.12 -16.19 2.82
N GLY A 64 -8.98 -17.16 3.13
CA GLY A 64 -8.83 -18.54 2.63
C GLY A 64 -8.85 -18.61 1.11
N ASN A 65 -9.76 -17.90 0.46
CA ASN A 65 -9.83 -17.82 -1.00
C ASN A 65 -8.58 -17.15 -1.59
N LEU A 66 -8.12 -16.04 -1.00
CA LEU A 66 -6.89 -15.36 -1.44
C LEU A 66 -5.67 -16.29 -1.33
N GLU A 67 -5.52 -17.01 -0.22
CA GLU A 67 -4.45 -17.99 -0.03
C GLU A 67 -4.51 -19.14 -1.05
N GLN A 68 -5.71 -19.60 -1.37
CA GLN A 68 -5.94 -20.63 -2.37
C GLN A 68 -5.55 -20.16 -3.76
N GLU A 69 -5.99 -18.97 -4.18
CA GLU A 69 -5.67 -18.39 -5.49
C GLU A 69 -4.17 -18.09 -5.65
N LEU A 70 -3.52 -17.66 -4.57
CA LEU A 70 -2.08 -17.41 -4.56
C LEU A 70 -1.24 -18.67 -4.31
N GLU A 71 -1.88 -19.82 -4.05
CA GLU A 71 -1.26 -21.12 -3.76
C GLU A 71 -0.24 -21.04 -2.60
N CYS A 72 -0.43 -20.12 -1.66
CA CYS A 72 0.46 -19.97 -0.51
C CYS A 72 -0.28 -19.50 0.73
N LYS A 73 0.26 -19.82 1.91
CA LYS A 73 -0.25 -19.30 3.17
C LYS A 73 0.31 -17.90 3.44
N LEU A 74 -0.58 -16.98 3.77
CA LEU A 74 -0.24 -15.59 4.08
C LEU A 74 -0.17 -15.34 5.59
N PHE A 75 -0.92 -16.13 6.35
CA PHE A 75 -1.02 -16.03 7.81
C PHE A 75 -0.70 -17.36 8.49
N MET A 76 -0.12 -17.27 9.70
CA MET A 76 0.03 -18.39 10.62
C MET A 76 -0.48 -17.99 12.00
N ARG A 77 -0.97 -18.97 12.75
CA ARG A 77 -1.38 -18.79 14.15
C ARG A 77 -0.14 -18.75 15.05
N SER A 78 -0.17 -17.88 16.05
CA SER A 78 0.82 -17.83 17.11
C SER A 78 0.11 -17.70 18.46
N ASN A 79 0.83 -17.91 19.56
CA ASN A 79 0.30 -17.73 20.92
C ASN A 79 -0.16 -16.30 21.23
N ARG A 80 0.22 -15.33 20.38
CA ARG A 80 -0.14 -13.90 20.52
C ARG A 80 -1.12 -13.41 19.44
N GLY A 81 -1.81 -14.33 18.76
CA GLY A 81 -2.71 -14.01 17.65
C GLY A 81 -2.20 -14.52 16.30
N ILE A 82 -2.41 -13.76 15.25
CA ILE A 82 -1.95 -14.09 13.90
C ILE A 82 -0.70 -13.31 13.51
N ILE A 83 0.18 -13.96 12.76
CA ILE A 83 1.37 -13.33 12.18
C ILE A 83 1.45 -13.63 10.68
N LEU A 84 2.12 -12.77 9.94
CA LEU A 84 2.37 -12.97 8.52
C LEU A 84 3.46 -14.02 8.29
N THR A 85 3.24 -14.90 7.32
CA THR A 85 4.27 -15.76 6.74
C THR A 85 5.33 -14.93 5.98
N PRO A 86 6.45 -15.50 5.54
CA PRO A 86 7.38 -14.82 4.63
C PRO A 86 6.68 -14.31 3.35
N GLU A 87 5.78 -15.11 2.76
CA GLU A 87 4.96 -14.79 1.59
C GLU A 87 4.00 -13.63 1.92
N GLY A 88 3.31 -13.73 3.06
CA GLY A 88 2.44 -12.66 3.56
C GLY A 88 3.17 -11.34 3.76
N LYS A 89 4.41 -11.37 4.29
CA LYS A 89 5.24 -10.15 4.42
C LYS A 89 5.59 -9.54 3.08
N LYS A 90 5.94 -10.37 2.07
CA LYS A 90 6.20 -9.90 0.71
C LYS A 90 4.96 -9.22 0.12
N LEU A 91 3.82 -9.89 0.18
CA LEU A 91 2.57 -9.35 -0.31
C LEU A 91 2.17 -8.06 0.42
N TYR A 92 2.28 -8.03 1.74
CA TYR A 92 1.92 -6.86 2.55
C TYR A 92 2.71 -5.60 2.17
N LYS A 93 3.99 -5.74 1.83
CA LYS A 93 4.82 -4.63 1.34
C LYS A 93 4.20 -3.97 0.10
N HIS A 94 3.73 -4.75 -0.87
CA HIS A 94 3.14 -4.22 -2.09
C HIS A 94 1.71 -3.70 -1.87
N VAL A 95 0.90 -4.47 -1.15
CA VAL A 95 -0.49 -4.10 -0.87
C VAL A 95 -0.59 -2.84 -0.02
N SER A 96 0.30 -2.65 0.96
CA SER A 96 0.31 -1.44 1.79
C SER A 96 0.65 -0.18 0.99
N ILE A 97 1.55 -0.27 0.02
CA ILE A 97 1.88 0.83 -0.89
C ILE A 97 0.68 1.14 -1.80
N ALA A 98 0.10 0.11 -2.42
CA ALA A 98 -1.06 0.27 -3.30
C ALA A 98 -2.26 0.89 -2.57
N TYR A 99 -2.56 0.40 -1.37
CA TYR A 99 -3.65 0.94 -0.54
C TYR A 99 -3.42 2.40 -0.18
N LYS A 100 -2.18 2.76 0.20
CA LYS A 100 -1.81 4.14 0.49
C LYS A 100 -2.02 5.06 -0.72
N HIS A 101 -1.59 4.63 -1.91
CA HIS A 101 -1.76 5.41 -3.14
C HIS A 101 -3.23 5.63 -3.50
N LEU A 102 -4.08 4.61 -3.32
CA LEU A 102 -5.53 4.75 -3.54
C LEU A 102 -6.14 5.76 -2.57
N THR A 103 -5.81 5.66 -1.29
CA THR A 103 -6.30 6.62 -0.27
C THR A 103 -5.83 8.04 -0.58
N LEU A 104 -4.58 8.23 -1.03
CA LEU A 104 -4.09 9.54 -1.45
C LEU A 104 -4.87 10.08 -2.65
N GLY A 105 -5.14 9.25 -3.65
CA GLY A 105 -5.96 9.66 -4.81
C GLY A 105 -7.39 10.04 -4.42
N GLU A 106 -8.00 9.31 -3.50
CA GLU A 106 -9.32 9.67 -2.94
C GLU A 106 -9.26 11.00 -2.18
N GLU A 107 -8.21 11.22 -1.37
CA GLU A 107 -7.98 12.48 -0.66
C GLU A 107 -7.78 13.65 -1.63
N GLU A 108 -7.02 13.48 -2.71
CA GLU A 108 -6.80 14.48 -3.77
C GLU A 108 -8.13 14.87 -4.42
N LEU A 109 -8.97 13.91 -4.80
CA LEU A 109 -10.29 14.16 -5.38
C LEU A 109 -11.24 14.89 -4.43
N HIS A 110 -11.10 14.67 -3.13
CA HIS A 110 -11.87 15.41 -2.11
C HIS A 110 -11.33 16.81 -1.87
N GLN A 111 -10.02 17.03 -2.06
CA GLN A 111 -9.36 18.34 -1.90
C GLN A 111 -9.66 19.30 -3.04
N ASP A 112 -9.86 18.80 -4.26
CA ASP A 112 -10.23 19.63 -5.43
C ASP A 112 -11.55 20.38 -5.25
N LYS A 113 -12.34 20.07 -4.22
CA LYS A 113 -13.59 20.79 -3.90
C LYS A 113 -13.40 21.99 -2.97
N THR A 114 -12.25 22.12 -2.29
CA THR A 114 -11.93 23.29 -1.46
C THR A 114 -10.41 23.39 -1.30
N PHE A 115 -9.77 24.31 -2.03
CA PHE A 115 -8.34 24.63 -1.93
C PHE A 115 -7.85 25.06 -0.52
N GLU A 116 -8.72 24.99 0.47
CA GLU A 116 -8.45 25.46 1.82
C GLU A 116 -8.09 24.38 2.84
N LYS A 117 -8.11 23.10 2.45
CA LYS A 117 -7.84 22.00 3.39
C LYS A 117 -6.91 20.98 2.75
N GLY A 118 -5.78 20.69 3.37
CA GLY A 118 -4.82 19.71 2.89
C GLY A 118 -3.89 19.21 3.99
N ILE A 119 -3.11 18.18 3.67
CA ILE A 119 -2.04 17.71 4.56
C ILE A 119 -0.72 17.78 3.79
N ILE A 120 0.19 18.61 4.28
CA ILE A 120 1.57 18.64 3.79
C ILE A 120 2.42 17.78 4.71
N THR A 121 3.14 16.83 4.14
CA THR A 121 4.06 15.96 4.88
C THR A 121 5.49 16.33 4.52
N ILE A 122 6.28 16.73 5.53
CA ILE A 122 7.66 17.19 5.35
C ILE A 122 8.59 16.24 6.10
N GLY A 123 9.50 15.58 5.36
CA GLY A 123 10.63 14.85 5.95
C GLY A 123 11.84 15.79 6.05
N VAL A 124 12.32 16.04 7.27
CA VAL A 124 13.40 17.00 7.49
C VAL A 124 14.29 16.55 8.66
N SER A 125 15.58 16.88 8.62
CA SER A 125 16.47 16.69 9.77
C SER A 125 16.21 17.76 10.84
N GLU A 126 16.49 17.44 12.10
CA GLU A 126 16.27 18.35 13.23
C GLU A 126 16.97 19.71 13.03
N ASN A 127 18.20 19.70 12.54
CA ASN A 127 18.96 20.93 12.29
C ASN A 127 18.31 21.78 11.19
N ALA A 128 17.87 21.16 10.10
CA ALA A 128 17.22 21.90 9.01
C ALA A 128 15.84 22.42 9.44
N LEU A 129 15.11 21.67 10.26
CA LEU A 129 13.85 22.12 10.83
C LEU A 129 14.05 23.40 11.67
N ARG A 130 14.99 23.35 12.64
CA ARG A 130 15.23 24.46 13.58
C ARG A 130 15.84 25.70 12.92
N LEU A 131 16.76 25.50 11.96
CA LEU A 131 17.53 26.63 11.40
C LEU A 131 16.81 27.33 10.23
N PHE A 132 15.96 26.59 9.50
CA PHE A 132 15.43 27.14 8.25
C PHE A 132 13.92 27.03 8.10
N LEU A 133 13.29 26.02 8.71
CA LEU A 133 11.92 25.67 8.35
C LEU A 133 10.87 26.20 9.34
N LEU A 134 11.16 26.28 10.63
CA LEU A 134 10.18 26.68 11.65
C LEU A 134 9.54 28.04 11.36
N ASP A 135 10.35 29.07 11.14
CA ASP A 135 9.83 30.42 10.88
C ASP A 135 8.98 30.49 9.62
N LYS A 136 9.33 29.67 8.59
CA LYS A 136 8.58 29.62 7.34
C LYS A 136 7.27 28.86 7.51
N LEU A 137 7.24 27.84 8.35
CA LEU A 137 6.04 27.09 8.66
C LEU A 137 5.05 27.92 9.49
N GLU A 138 5.53 28.76 10.37
CA GLU A 138 4.69 29.69 11.14
C GLU A 138 3.96 30.65 10.20
N ILE A 139 4.72 31.35 9.33
CA ILE A 139 4.15 32.26 8.31
C ILE A 139 3.17 31.52 7.40
N PHE A 140 3.53 30.31 6.97
CA PHE A 140 2.66 29.48 6.11
C PHE A 140 1.36 29.12 6.82
N HIS A 141 1.43 28.71 8.09
CA HIS A 141 0.25 28.34 8.87
C HIS A 141 -0.68 29.51 9.13
N GLU A 142 -0.15 30.73 9.33
CA GLU A 142 -0.94 31.95 9.44
C GLU A 142 -1.72 32.26 8.15
N GLN A 143 -1.10 32.02 6.98
CA GLN A 143 -1.76 32.22 5.68
C GLN A 143 -2.75 31.12 5.32
N PHE A 144 -2.48 29.87 5.76
CA PHE A 144 -3.25 28.67 5.41
C PHE A 144 -3.59 27.86 6.67
N PRO A 145 -4.44 28.37 7.58
CA PRO A 145 -4.70 27.75 8.88
C PRO A 145 -5.39 26.40 8.80
N ASN A 146 -6.04 26.10 7.69
CA ASN A 146 -6.73 24.83 7.46
C ASN A 146 -5.84 23.73 6.87
N ILE A 147 -4.59 24.06 6.48
CA ILE A 147 -3.63 23.08 5.99
C ILE A 147 -2.90 22.47 7.19
N ARG A 148 -3.02 21.14 7.32
CA ARG A 148 -2.33 20.39 8.37
C ARG A 148 -0.92 20.02 7.91
N ILE A 149 0.08 20.43 8.70
CA ILE A 149 1.48 20.10 8.44
C ILE A 149 1.88 18.91 9.32
N ARG A 150 2.43 17.88 8.69
CA ARG A 150 3.05 16.73 9.37
C ARG A 150 4.55 16.77 9.16
N ILE A 151 5.31 16.77 10.24
CA ILE A 151 6.78 16.82 10.20
C ILE A 151 7.30 15.47 10.68
N PHE A 152 8.17 14.85 9.89
CA PHE A 152 8.89 13.64 10.27
C PHE A 152 10.37 13.95 10.41
N ASN A 153 10.93 13.64 11.57
CA ASN A 153 12.38 13.73 11.76
C ASN A 153 13.04 12.48 11.16
N HIS A 154 13.82 12.68 10.10
CA HIS A 154 14.56 11.63 9.43
C HIS A 154 16.04 12.01 9.34
N SER A 155 16.92 11.02 9.52
CA SER A 155 18.29 11.17 9.06
C SER A 155 18.32 11.32 7.53
N THR A 156 19.29 12.01 6.97
CA THR A 156 19.41 12.23 5.52
C THR A 156 19.30 10.92 4.70
N PRO A 157 19.94 9.79 5.10
CA PRO A 157 19.79 8.52 4.39
C PRO A 157 18.39 7.94 4.44
N GLU A 158 17.63 8.16 5.51
CA GLU A 158 16.25 7.70 5.66
C GLU A 158 15.29 8.55 4.83
N ALA A 159 15.48 9.88 4.80
CA ALA A 159 14.71 10.77 3.94
C ALA A 159 14.88 10.41 2.45
N ILE A 160 16.11 10.16 1.98
CA ILE A 160 16.38 9.73 0.60
C ILE A 160 15.71 8.39 0.30
N ARG A 161 15.73 7.45 1.24
CA ARG A 161 15.05 6.14 1.06
C ARG A 161 13.54 6.29 1.00
N ALA A 162 12.96 7.13 1.84
CA ALA A 162 11.52 7.42 1.85
C ALA A 162 11.08 8.06 0.53
N MET A 163 11.82 9.06 0.02
CA MET A 163 11.55 9.69 -1.28
C MET A 163 11.62 8.69 -2.43
N ARG A 164 12.63 7.81 -2.47
CA ARG A 164 12.75 6.76 -3.51
C ARG A 164 11.65 5.71 -3.44
N ALA A 165 11.04 5.52 -2.29
CA ALA A 165 9.94 4.57 -2.07
C ALA A 165 8.55 5.21 -2.24
N ASN A 166 8.47 6.50 -2.62
CA ASN A 166 7.23 7.30 -2.66
C ASN A 166 6.44 7.22 -1.32
N LEU A 167 7.17 7.25 -0.20
CA LEU A 167 6.61 7.17 1.15
C LEU A 167 6.59 8.55 1.79
#